data_de43bc70aeab689c39d892b3d66d4e4e
#
_entry.id   de43bc70aeab689c39d892b3d66d4e4e
#
_cell.length_a   1.000
_cell.length_b   1.000
_cell.length_c   1.000
_cell.angle_alpha   90.00
_cell.angle_beta   90.00
_cell.angle_gamma   90.00
#
_symmetry.space_group_name_H-M   'P 1'
#
loop_
_entity.id
_entity.type
_entity.pdbx_description
1 polymer ?
#
loop_
_entity_poly.entity_id
_entity_poly.type
_entity_poly.pdbx_seq_one_letter_code
_entity_poly.pdbx_strand_id
1 'polypeptide(L)'
;MEKVLIAPCGMNCGICSGYLALRNDVKSKGVSMSYCAGCRPRGKQCAFLKKRCVKLINGKVQYCYECDEFPCHSLEHIDNRYHVLFKMSMVENLKYIKENGIAKLLEREEEKWKCPDCGGVICCHNGICFSCGLEKLKNKKKLYRWTDD
;
A
#
# COMPACT_ATOMS: atom_id res chain seq x y z
N MET A 1 -11.71 -3.71 -4.14
CA MET A 1 -10.90 -3.38 -2.93
C MET A 1 -11.80 -2.74 -1.88
N GLU A 2 -11.46 -2.97 -0.61
CA GLU A 2 -12.21 -2.41 0.50
C GLU A 2 -11.59 -1.11 0.99
N LYS A 3 -12.44 -0.15 1.35
CA LYS A 3 -11.97 1.16 1.82
C LYS A 3 -11.09 1.08 3.10
N VAL A 4 -11.29 0.03 3.92
CA VAL A 4 -10.47 -0.21 5.12
C VAL A 4 -8.99 -0.45 4.80
N LEU A 5 -8.68 -0.83 3.56
CA LEU A 5 -7.32 -1.04 3.10
C LEU A 5 -6.59 0.25 2.72
N ILE A 6 -7.29 1.39 2.65
CA ILE A 6 -6.62 2.68 2.45
C ILE A 6 -6.25 3.24 3.82
N ALA A 7 -4.96 3.29 4.09
CA ALA A 7 -4.41 3.82 5.34
C ALA A 7 -4.60 5.35 5.43
N PRO A 8 -4.55 5.93 6.63
CA PRO A 8 -4.64 7.39 6.79
C PRO A 8 -3.63 8.18 5.97
N CYS A 9 -2.44 7.62 5.74
CA CYS A 9 -1.38 8.24 4.93
C CYS A 9 -1.59 8.12 3.41
N GLY A 10 -2.67 7.48 2.97
CA GLY A 10 -2.95 7.26 1.55
C GLY A 10 -2.32 5.99 0.97
N MET A 11 -1.62 5.19 1.79
CA MET A 11 -1.12 3.88 1.35
C MET A 11 -2.29 2.95 1.07
N ASN A 12 -2.28 2.33 -0.10
CA ASN A 12 -3.21 1.25 -0.40
C ASN A 12 -2.63 -0.08 0.08
N CYS A 13 -3.11 -0.56 1.22
CA CYS A 13 -2.66 -1.84 1.77
C CYS A 13 -3.03 -3.03 0.85
N GLY A 14 -4.06 -2.89 0.03
CA GLY A 14 -4.48 -3.93 -0.91
C GLY A 14 -3.45 -4.29 -1.99
N ILE A 15 -2.46 -3.42 -2.22
CA ILE A 15 -1.34 -3.67 -3.15
C ILE A 15 0.00 -3.87 -2.43
N CYS A 16 -0.03 -3.89 -1.10
CA CYS A 16 1.16 -4.06 -0.26
C CYS A 16 1.62 -5.52 -0.24
N SER A 17 2.93 -5.72 -0.30
CA SER A 17 3.54 -7.06 -0.26
C SER A 17 3.09 -7.91 0.93
N GLY A 18 3.02 -7.34 2.12
CA GLY A 18 2.59 -8.08 3.32
C GLY A 18 1.13 -8.53 3.26
N TYR A 19 0.24 -7.67 2.74
CA TYR A 19 -1.16 -8.01 2.57
C TYR A 19 -1.37 -9.09 1.50
N LEU A 20 -0.72 -8.91 0.35
CA LEU A 20 -0.81 -9.88 -0.75
C LEU A 20 -0.18 -11.22 -0.38
N ALA A 21 0.91 -11.21 0.41
CA ALA A 21 1.51 -12.43 0.93
C ALA A 21 0.56 -13.22 1.83
N LEU A 22 -0.18 -12.53 2.70
CA LEU A 22 -1.19 -13.14 3.54
C LEU A 22 -2.35 -13.70 2.70
N ARG A 23 -2.88 -12.90 1.78
CA ARG A 23 -4.04 -13.28 0.95
C ARG A 23 -3.77 -14.48 0.05
N ASN A 24 -2.53 -14.65 -0.39
CA ASN A 24 -2.10 -15.75 -1.26
C ASN A 24 -1.38 -16.87 -0.51
N ASP A 25 -1.26 -16.77 0.82
CA ASP A 25 -0.59 -17.74 1.70
C ASP A 25 0.77 -18.20 1.13
N VAL A 26 1.62 -17.23 0.81
CA VAL A 26 2.88 -17.52 0.12
C VAL A 26 3.88 -18.30 0.96
N LYS A 27 3.78 -18.24 2.30
CA LYS A 27 4.66 -19.03 3.18
C LYS A 27 4.44 -20.52 3.00
N SER A 28 3.19 -20.97 2.88
CA SER A 28 2.87 -22.38 2.63
C SER A 28 3.40 -22.85 1.27
N LYS A 29 3.65 -21.92 0.38
CA LYS A 29 4.15 -22.15 -0.98
C LYS A 29 5.67 -21.94 -1.12
N GLY A 30 6.38 -21.77 0.00
CA GLY A 30 7.83 -21.70 0.04
C GLY A 30 8.44 -20.29 -0.09
N VAL A 31 7.65 -19.22 0.07
CA VAL A 31 8.16 -17.85 0.03
C VAL A 31 8.16 -17.24 1.43
N SER A 32 9.35 -16.85 1.90
CA SER A 32 9.51 -16.24 3.23
C SER A 32 9.23 -14.73 3.15
N MET A 33 7.96 -14.35 3.41
CA MET A 33 7.54 -12.94 3.48
C MET A 33 6.67 -12.72 4.71
N SER A 34 6.77 -11.54 5.33
CA SER A 34 5.93 -11.17 6.45
C SER A 34 4.48 -10.98 6.02
N TYR A 35 3.54 -11.49 6.81
CA TYR A 35 2.11 -11.30 6.59
C TYR A 35 1.60 -10.04 7.29
N CYS A 36 0.64 -9.37 6.66
CA CYS A 36 0.01 -8.18 7.21
C CYS A 36 -1.47 -8.10 6.78
N ALA A 37 -2.35 -7.87 7.75
CA ALA A 37 -3.78 -7.72 7.48
C ALA A 37 -4.18 -6.29 7.01
N GLY A 38 -3.22 -5.39 6.89
CA GLY A 38 -3.45 -3.98 6.58
C GLY A 38 -3.27 -3.07 7.80
N CYS A 39 -2.99 -1.80 7.57
CA CYS A 39 -2.68 -0.86 8.66
C CYS A 39 -3.88 -0.60 9.57
N ARG A 40 -5.06 -0.32 9.01
CA ARG A 40 -6.27 -0.10 9.82
C ARG A 40 -6.75 -1.36 10.54
N PRO A 41 -6.88 -2.53 9.89
CA PRO A 41 -7.28 -3.76 10.59
C PRO A 41 -6.36 -4.16 11.75
N ARG A 42 -5.07 -3.78 11.68
CA ARG A 42 -4.11 -4.04 12.76
C ARG A 42 -4.13 -2.98 13.86
N GLY A 43 -5.03 -2.02 13.81
CA GLY A 43 -5.03 -0.88 14.72
C GLY A 43 -3.81 0.04 14.53
N LYS A 44 -3.11 -0.08 13.41
CA LYS A 44 -1.99 0.79 13.04
C LYS A 44 -2.51 1.80 12.02
N GLN A 45 -2.51 3.05 12.38
CA GLN A 45 -3.00 4.09 11.50
C GLN A 45 -2.05 4.37 10.34
N CYS A 46 -0.74 4.24 10.58
CA CYS A 46 0.29 4.24 9.55
C CYS A 46 1.57 3.64 10.11
N ALA A 47 2.24 2.78 9.35
CA ALA A 47 3.46 2.11 9.80
C ALA A 47 4.59 3.10 10.16
N PHE A 48 4.65 4.24 9.49
CA PHE A 48 5.72 5.22 9.64
C PHE A 48 5.32 6.45 10.45
N LEU A 49 4.08 6.91 10.35
CA LEU A 49 3.59 8.11 11.01
C LEU A 49 3.03 7.85 12.40
N LYS A 50 2.65 6.61 12.70
CA LYS A 50 1.98 6.22 13.94
C LYS A 50 2.66 6.71 15.22
N LYS A 51 4.00 6.69 15.26
CA LYS A 51 4.76 7.08 16.46
C LYS A 51 5.03 8.57 16.55
N ARG A 52 4.75 9.33 15.50
CA ARG A 52 5.17 10.73 15.39
C ARG A 52 4.01 11.71 15.20
N CYS A 53 2.88 11.25 14.71
CA CYS A 53 1.75 12.11 14.41
C CYS A 53 0.69 12.04 15.51
N VAL A 54 0.66 13.05 16.36
CA VAL A 54 -0.31 13.16 17.48
C VAL A 54 -1.74 13.20 16.97
N LYS A 55 -2.00 13.85 15.83
CA LYS A 55 -3.34 13.94 15.24
C LYS A 55 -3.90 12.59 14.82
N LEU A 56 -3.04 11.72 14.28
CA LEU A 56 -3.41 10.34 13.95
C LEU A 56 -3.58 9.48 15.21
N ILE A 57 -2.68 9.63 16.18
CA ILE A 57 -2.74 8.90 17.46
C ILE A 57 -4.03 9.21 18.20
N ASN A 58 -4.41 10.48 18.26
CA ASN A 58 -5.60 10.96 18.98
C ASN A 58 -6.90 10.82 18.17
N GLY A 59 -6.85 10.32 16.93
CA GLY A 59 -8.02 10.19 16.08
C GLY A 59 -8.63 11.52 15.60
N LYS A 60 -7.89 12.61 15.65
CA LYS A 60 -8.38 13.93 15.18
C LYS A 60 -8.58 13.98 13.68
N VAL A 61 -7.80 13.19 12.93
CA VAL A 61 -7.93 13.02 11.48
C VAL A 61 -8.06 11.54 11.14
N GLN A 62 -8.89 11.22 10.17
CA GLN A 62 -9.04 9.87 9.61
C GLN A 62 -8.13 9.66 8.41
N TYR A 63 -7.86 10.72 7.68
CA TYR A 63 -6.92 10.77 6.55
C TYR A 63 -6.03 11.99 6.68
N CYS A 64 -4.78 11.86 6.26
CA CYS A 64 -3.82 12.96 6.36
C CYS A 64 -4.24 14.22 5.56
N TYR A 65 -5.07 14.10 4.53
CA TYR A 65 -5.56 15.26 3.80
C TYR A 65 -6.47 16.17 4.64
N GLU A 66 -7.01 15.67 5.74
CA GLU A 66 -7.84 16.47 6.66
C GLU A 66 -7.01 17.39 7.56
N CYS A 67 -5.69 17.17 7.61
CA CYS A 67 -4.75 17.95 8.40
C CYS A 67 -4.47 19.30 7.73
N ASP A 68 -4.42 20.36 8.52
CA ASP A 68 -4.06 21.71 8.06
C ASP A 68 -2.62 21.84 7.57
N GLU A 69 -1.74 20.94 8.00
CA GLU A 69 -0.34 20.87 7.55
C GLU A 69 -0.13 19.95 6.34
N PHE A 70 -1.19 19.46 5.74
CA PHE A 70 -1.09 18.52 4.61
C PHE A 70 -0.62 19.19 3.31
N PRO A 71 0.35 18.58 2.58
CA PRO A 71 1.18 17.45 3.01
C PRO A 71 2.29 17.90 3.96
N CYS A 72 2.42 17.24 5.10
CA CYS A 72 3.47 17.55 6.07
C CYS A 72 4.81 16.95 5.64
N HIS A 73 5.92 17.44 6.25
CA HIS A 73 7.27 16.97 5.92
C HIS A 73 7.45 15.46 6.08
N SER A 74 6.91 14.88 7.14
CA SER A 74 7.01 13.42 7.38
C SER A 74 6.30 12.62 6.30
N LEU A 75 5.14 13.06 5.86
CA LEU A 75 4.39 12.41 4.78
C LEU A 75 5.12 12.55 3.44
N GLU A 76 5.62 13.74 3.12
CA GLU A 76 6.38 13.99 1.89
C GLU A 76 7.63 13.12 1.81
N HIS A 77 8.33 12.92 2.92
CA HIS A 77 9.52 12.08 2.98
C HIS A 77 9.20 10.63 2.62
N ILE A 78 8.13 10.07 3.19
CA ILE A 78 7.68 8.71 2.88
C ILE A 78 7.18 8.63 1.44
N ASP A 79 6.39 9.61 1.02
CA ASP A 79 5.81 9.67 -0.31
C ASP A 79 6.87 9.67 -1.41
N ASN A 80 7.90 10.47 -1.25
CA ASN A 80 9.01 10.52 -2.19
C ASN A 80 9.68 9.16 -2.36
N ARG A 81 9.89 8.43 -1.26
CA ARG A 81 10.44 7.07 -1.31
C ARG A 81 9.53 6.12 -2.09
N TYR A 82 8.24 6.17 -1.84
CA TYR A 82 7.27 5.30 -2.54
C TYR A 82 7.12 5.67 -4.01
N HIS A 83 7.14 6.95 -4.31
CA HIS A 83 7.09 7.43 -5.69
C HIS A 83 8.29 6.93 -6.51
N VAL A 84 9.49 7.04 -5.96
CA VAL A 84 10.73 6.63 -6.62
C VAL A 84 10.84 5.10 -6.74
N LEU A 85 10.54 4.36 -5.67
CA LEU A 85 10.82 2.92 -5.60
C LEU A 85 9.64 2.04 -6.01
N PHE A 86 8.41 2.47 -5.78
CA PHE A 86 7.24 1.59 -5.83
C PHE A 86 6.12 2.07 -6.74
N LYS A 87 6.40 3.08 -7.55
CA LYS A 87 5.48 3.60 -8.60
C LYS A 87 4.10 3.99 -8.06
N MET A 88 4.05 4.47 -6.83
CA MET A 88 2.82 4.98 -6.24
C MET A 88 3.09 6.23 -5.41
N SER A 89 2.07 7.06 -5.19
CA SER A 89 2.14 8.25 -4.36
C SER A 89 1.00 8.28 -3.37
N MET A 90 1.34 8.36 -2.09
CA MET A 90 0.40 8.53 -0.99
C MET A 90 -0.27 9.90 -1.05
N VAL A 91 0.50 10.94 -1.34
CA VAL A 91 0.00 12.32 -1.45
C VAL A 91 -0.98 12.45 -2.61
N GLU A 92 -0.66 11.88 -3.77
CA GLU A 92 -1.58 11.87 -4.91
C GLU A 92 -2.88 11.11 -4.60
N ASN A 93 -2.78 9.97 -3.93
CA ASN A 93 -3.96 9.22 -3.49
C ASN A 93 -4.84 10.06 -2.57
N LEU A 94 -4.24 10.74 -1.58
CA LEU A 94 -4.97 11.58 -0.64
C LEU A 94 -5.63 12.79 -1.31
N LYS A 95 -4.94 13.43 -2.23
CA LYS A 95 -5.51 14.52 -3.04
C LYS A 95 -6.68 14.03 -3.89
N TYR A 96 -6.53 12.87 -4.49
CA TYR A 96 -7.60 12.25 -5.30
C TYR A 96 -8.84 11.92 -4.46
N ILE A 97 -8.64 11.36 -3.25
CA ILE A 97 -9.75 11.10 -2.32
C ILE A 97 -10.48 12.38 -1.95
N LYS A 98 -9.72 13.43 -1.61
CA LYS A 98 -10.28 14.73 -1.26
C LYS A 98 -11.17 15.32 -2.37
N GLU A 99 -10.75 15.16 -3.62
CA GLU A 99 -11.46 15.72 -4.79
C GLU A 99 -12.59 14.83 -5.29
N ASN A 100 -12.43 13.51 -5.25
CA ASN A 100 -13.31 12.55 -5.94
C ASN A 100 -13.99 11.54 -5.01
N GLY A 101 -13.54 11.43 -3.76
CA GLY A 101 -14.03 10.45 -2.80
C GLY A 101 -13.30 9.11 -2.86
N ILE A 102 -13.47 8.33 -1.79
CA ILE A 102 -12.78 7.05 -1.61
C ILE A 102 -13.21 5.99 -2.63
N ALA A 103 -14.49 5.94 -2.99
CA ALA A 103 -15.00 4.94 -3.93
C ALA A 103 -14.32 5.05 -5.29
N LYS A 104 -14.12 6.26 -5.79
CA LYS A 104 -13.44 6.50 -7.06
C LYS A 104 -11.95 6.19 -6.99
N LEU A 105 -11.31 6.42 -5.85
CA LEU A 105 -9.94 5.96 -5.65
C LEU A 105 -9.84 4.45 -5.78
N LEU A 106 -10.72 3.71 -5.13
CA LEU A 106 -10.73 2.25 -5.16
C LEU A 106 -10.92 1.71 -6.58
N GLU A 107 -11.83 2.29 -7.36
CA GLU A 107 -12.02 1.94 -8.78
C GLU A 107 -10.74 2.16 -9.59
N ARG A 108 -10.12 3.32 -9.42
CA ARG A 108 -8.85 3.65 -10.09
C ARG A 108 -7.72 2.69 -9.70
N GLU A 109 -7.62 2.36 -8.42
CA GLU A 109 -6.58 1.45 -7.92
C GLU A 109 -6.79 0.01 -8.39
N GLU A 110 -8.02 -0.45 -8.43
CA GLU A 110 -8.34 -1.78 -8.99
C GLU A 110 -7.92 -1.90 -10.45
N GLU A 111 -8.19 -0.90 -11.26
CA GLU A 111 -7.79 -0.88 -12.66
C GLU A 111 -6.28 -0.80 -12.83
N LYS A 112 -5.63 0.12 -12.10
CA LYS A 112 -4.18 0.36 -12.19
C LYS A 112 -3.36 -0.86 -11.81
N TRP A 113 -3.76 -1.59 -10.77
CA TRP A 113 -2.99 -2.70 -10.21
C TRP A 113 -3.52 -4.08 -10.59
N LYS A 114 -4.42 -4.12 -11.55
CA LYS A 114 -4.97 -5.38 -12.06
C LYS A 114 -3.91 -6.14 -12.84
N CYS A 115 -3.77 -7.42 -12.54
CA CYS A 115 -2.88 -8.30 -13.30
C CYS A 115 -3.46 -8.60 -14.69
N PRO A 116 -2.73 -8.31 -15.78
CA PRO A 116 -3.25 -8.57 -17.13
C PRO A 116 -3.40 -10.05 -17.45
N ASP A 117 -2.68 -10.93 -16.73
CA ASP A 117 -2.68 -12.37 -17.02
C ASP A 117 -3.83 -13.11 -16.33
N CYS A 118 -4.13 -12.78 -15.06
CA CYS A 118 -5.11 -13.53 -14.27
C CYS A 118 -6.20 -12.66 -13.62
N GLY A 119 -6.12 -11.35 -13.75
CA GLY A 119 -7.04 -10.42 -13.09
C GLY A 119 -6.81 -10.23 -11.58
N GLY A 120 -5.79 -10.85 -11.01
CA GLY A 120 -5.38 -10.64 -9.62
C GLY A 120 -4.74 -9.27 -9.42
N VAL A 121 -4.03 -9.09 -8.30
CA VAL A 121 -3.44 -7.81 -7.92
C VAL A 121 -1.93 -7.85 -8.05
N ILE A 122 -1.37 -6.83 -8.71
CA ILE A 122 0.08 -6.63 -8.79
C ILE A 122 0.57 -5.93 -7.52
N CYS A 123 1.63 -6.46 -6.93
CA CYS A 123 2.27 -5.89 -5.74
C CYS A 123 3.04 -4.60 -6.09
N CYS A 124 2.79 -3.51 -5.36
CA CYS A 124 3.50 -2.25 -5.59
C CYS A 124 4.99 -2.33 -5.23
N HIS A 125 5.39 -3.22 -4.32
CA HIS A 125 6.78 -3.30 -3.87
C HIS A 125 7.71 -4.03 -4.86
N ASN A 126 7.18 -4.90 -5.72
CA ASN A 126 8.02 -5.69 -6.63
C ASN A 126 7.44 -5.93 -8.03
N GLY A 127 6.24 -5.45 -8.31
CA GLY A 127 5.61 -5.58 -9.62
C GLY A 127 5.13 -6.99 -9.98
N ILE A 128 5.05 -7.91 -9.01
CA ILE A 128 4.65 -9.31 -9.25
C ILE A 128 3.21 -9.52 -8.78
N CYS A 129 2.44 -10.27 -9.55
CA CYS A 129 1.16 -10.80 -9.11
C CYS A 129 1.40 -12.07 -8.27
N PHE A 130 0.97 -12.07 -7.01
CA PHE A 130 1.21 -13.21 -6.12
C PHE A 130 0.28 -14.40 -6.41
N SER A 131 -0.77 -14.19 -7.20
CA SER A 131 -1.68 -15.26 -7.62
C SER A 131 -1.09 -16.11 -8.75
N CYS A 132 -0.71 -15.50 -9.87
CA CYS A 132 -0.18 -16.22 -11.02
C CYS A 132 1.36 -16.15 -11.16
N GLY A 133 2.01 -15.23 -10.47
CA GLY A 133 3.46 -15.01 -10.55
C GLY A 133 4.26 -15.65 -9.43
N LEU A 134 3.77 -16.74 -8.81
CA LEU A 134 4.42 -17.37 -7.66
C LEU A 134 5.85 -17.85 -7.97
N GLU A 135 6.08 -18.42 -9.16
CA GLU A 135 7.42 -18.87 -9.55
C GLU A 135 8.39 -17.70 -9.71
N LYS A 136 7.94 -16.58 -10.27
CA LYS A 136 8.74 -15.36 -10.33
C LYS A 136 9.09 -14.85 -8.92
N LEU A 137 8.11 -14.92 -8.00
CA LEU A 137 8.30 -14.50 -6.62
C LEU A 137 9.32 -15.39 -5.89
N LYS A 138 9.26 -16.72 -6.08
CA LYS A 138 10.22 -17.68 -5.50
C LYS A 138 11.65 -17.42 -5.97
N ASN A 139 11.83 -17.06 -7.22
CA ASN A 139 13.13 -16.83 -7.84
C ASN A 139 13.66 -15.41 -7.66
N LYS A 140 12.87 -14.53 -7.05
CA LYS A 140 13.25 -13.13 -6.87
C LYS A 140 14.26 -12.96 -5.73
N LYS A 141 15.37 -12.32 -6.03
CA LYS A 141 16.46 -12.07 -5.06
C LYS A 141 16.06 -10.96 -4.05
N LYS A 142 15.44 -9.90 -4.53
CA LYS A 142 14.99 -8.76 -3.71
C LYS A 142 13.47 -8.68 -3.69
N LEU A 143 12.86 -9.33 -2.72
CA LEU A 143 11.39 -9.47 -2.59
C LEU A 143 10.63 -8.14 -2.52
N TYR A 144 11.30 -7.08 -2.08
CA TYR A 144 10.70 -5.75 -1.88
C TYR A 144 11.29 -4.70 -2.84
N ARG A 145 11.63 -5.12 -4.07
CA ARG A 145 12.15 -4.25 -5.13
C ARG A 145 11.60 -4.68 -6.49
N TRP A 146 11.43 -3.73 -7.39
CA TRP A 146 11.04 -4.01 -8.77
C TRP A 146 12.16 -4.72 -9.53
N THR A 147 13.42 -4.34 -9.27
CA THR A 147 14.60 -4.96 -9.87
C THR A 147 15.38 -5.76 -8.83
N ASP A 148 16.21 -6.68 -9.30
CA ASP A 148 17.10 -7.47 -8.44
C ASP A 148 18.52 -6.90 -8.36
N ASP A 149 18.73 -5.72 -8.89
CA ASP A 149 20.03 -5.01 -8.89
C ASP A 149 20.46 -4.50 -7.51
#